data_129c035f7573cdc714dbb42281cb6736
#
_entry.id   129c035f7573cdc714dbb42281cb6736
#
_cell.length_a   1.000
_cell.length_b   1.000
_cell.length_c   1.000
_cell.angle_alpha   90.00
_cell.angle_beta   90.00
_cell.angle_gamma   90.00
#
_symmetry.space_group_name_H-M   'P 1'
#
loop_
_entity.id
_entity.type
_entity.pdbx_description
1 polymer ?
#
loop_
_entity_poly.entity_id
_entity_poly.type
_entity_poly.pdbx_seq_one_letter_code
_entity_poly.pdbx_strand_id
1 'polypeptide(L)'
;MEFDYTKEPGRELLQRGLNHEGTPLVSIITPYYNAGKYYEQTFNCVMNQTFPWFEWIIVDDGSTDEDSVKLLKRLAAADERIILKRQDNGGQSAARNAGIEASTTKIIVPLDADDLIAPTFLEETYFALAKHPEAAWAYTDSVGFGSLEYVWRQPFSASRMKDENLLVCTAAIRKQWLEKAGGSAVA
;
A
#
# COMPACT_ATOMS: atom_id res chain seq x y z
N MET A 1 -3.46 5.47 -22.76
CA MET A 1 -4.44 4.35 -22.58
C MET A 1 -5.17 4.68 -21.28
N GLU A 2 -6.46 4.92 -21.37
CA GLU A 2 -7.27 5.22 -20.19
C GLU A 2 -7.58 3.90 -19.48
N PHE A 3 -7.23 3.78 -18.20
CA PHE A 3 -7.48 2.57 -17.44
C PHE A 3 -8.95 2.54 -17.03
N ASP A 4 -9.69 1.56 -17.52
CA ASP A 4 -11.13 1.44 -17.27
C ASP A 4 -11.38 0.59 -16.01
N TYR A 5 -11.41 1.24 -14.84
CA TYR A 5 -11.70 0.62 -13.55
C TYR A 5 -13.07 -0.09 -13.48
N THR A 6 -13.98 0.16 -14.42
CA THR A 6 -15.31 -0.48 -14.43
C THR A 6 -15.29 -1.91 -14.93
N LYS A 7 -14.21 -2.32 -15.59
CA LYS A 7 -14.02 -3.66 -16.16
C LYS A 7 -13.24 -4.62 -15.27
N GLU A 8 -12.81 -4.16 -14.09
CA GLU A 8 -12.13 -5.02 -13.13
C GLU A 8 -13.10 -6.08 -12.57
N PRO A 9 -12.72 -7.37 -12.56
CA PRO A 9 -13.60 -8.46 -12.12
C PRO A 9 -13.76 -8.58 -10.59
N GLY A 10 -13.44 -7.50 -9.84
CA GLY A 10 -13.27 -7.53 -8.39
C GLY A 10 -14.47 -7.95 -7.55
N ARG A 11 -15.69 -7.85 -8.06
CA ARG A 11 -16.89 -8.22 -7.28
C ARG A 11 -17.09 -9.74 -7.13
N GLU A 12 -16.49 -10.54 -8.00
CA GLU A 12 -16.63 -12.01 -7.94
C GLU A 12 -15.73 -12.62 -6.86
N LEU A 13 -14.73 -11.90 -6.41
CA LEU A 13 -13.73 -12.40 -5.44
C LEU A 13 -14.25 -12.43 -4.01
N LEU A 14 -15.16 -11.54 -3.64
CA LEU A 14 -15.88 -11.62 -2.35
C LEU A 14 -16.65 -12.95 -2.18
N GLN A 15 -16.89 -13.68 -3.27
CA GLN A 15 -17.52 -15.02 -3.25
C GLN A 15 -16.54 -16.15 -2.90
N ARG A 16 -15.25 -15.89 -2.74
CA ARG A 16 -14.26 -16.91 -2.31
C ARG A 16 -14.43 -17.40 -0.88
N GLY A 17 -15.52 -17.03 -0.23
CA GLY A 17 -15.95 -17.64 1.04
C GLY A 17 -15.11 -17.21 2.25
N LEU A 18 -14.44 -16.07 2.21
CA LEU A 18 -13.82 -15.49 3.38
C LEU A 18 -14.91 -14.92 4.29
N ASN A 19 -15.41 -15.73 5.22
CA ASN A 19 -16.28 -15.25 6.28
C ASN A 19 -15.39 -14.73 7.40
N HIS A 20 -15.09 -13.43 7.37
CA HIS A 20 -14.23 -12.76 8.33
C HIS A 20 -14.96 -11.57 8.94
N GLU A 21 -15.03 -11.52 10.25
CA GLU A 21 -15.65 -10.41 10.98
C GLU A 21 -14.59 -9.69 11.83
N GLY A 22 -14.49 -8.40 11.63
CA GLY A 22 -13.99 -7.44 12.62
C GLY A 22 -12.53 -7.02 12.51
N THR A 23 -11.53 -7.90 12.52
CA THR A 23 -10.12 -7.46 12.62
C THR A 23 -9.48 -7.26 11.25
N PRO A 24 -8.55 -6.28 11.07
CA PRO A 24 -7.83 -6.12 9.81
C PRO A 24 -6.92 -7.32 9.53
N LEU A 25 -6.77 -7.65 8.26
CA LEU A 25 -5.91 -8.72 7.74
C LEU A 25 -4.68 -8.18 7.00
N VAL A 26 -4.77 -6.94 6.54
CA VAL A 26 -3.72 -6.23 5.80
C VAL A 26 -3.52 -4.84 6.41
N SER A 27 -2.27 -4.41 6.57
CA SER A 27 -1.93 -3.03 6.94
C SER A 27 -1.34 -2.31 5.74
N ILE A 28 -2.00 -1.25 5.30
CA ILE A 28 -1.45 -0.32 4.30
C ILE A 28 -0.59 0.70 5.07
N ILE A 29 0.62 0.96 4.59
CA ILE A 29 1.55 1.90 5.22
C ILE A 29 1.88 3.01 4.23
N THR A 30 1.50 4.24 4.56
CA THR A 30 1.77 5.41 3.72
C THR A 30 2.65 6.42 4.47
N PRO A 31 3.90 6.62 4.03
CA PRO A 31 4.67 7.77 4.44
C PRO A 31 4.11 9.03 3.79
N TYR A 32 3.86 10.07 4.57
CA TYR A 32 3.25 11.30 4.11
C TYR A 32 4.14 12.50 4.44
N TYR A 33 4.49 13.31 3.44
CA TYR A 33 5.17 14.58 3.63
C TYR A 33 4.73 15.57 2.56
N ASN A 34 3.93 16.58 2.94
CA ASN A 34 3.45 17.66 2.06
C ASN A 34 2.81 17.17 0.73
N ALA A 35 2.15 15.99 0.74
CA ALA A 35 1.66 15.33 -0.47
C ALA A 35 0.25 15.79 -0.91
N GLY A 36 -0.25 16.91 -0.40
CA GLY A 36 -1.64 17.36 -0.55
C GLY A 36 -2.20 17.28 -1.97
N LYS A 37 -1.42 17.61 -2.98
CA LYS A 37 -1.88 17.68 -4.38
C LYS A 37 -2.42 16.35 -4.94
N TYR A 38 -1.80 15.22 -4.58
CA TYR A 38 -2.14 13.90 -5.13
C TYR A 38 -2.83 12.98 -4.14
N TYR A 39 -2.68 13.27 -2.85
CA TYR A 39 -3.12 12.39 -1.78
C TYR A 39 -4.63 12.09 -1.78
N GLU A 40 -5.48 13.00 -2.25
CA GLU A 40 -6.91 12.75 -2.35
C GLU A 40 -7.25 11.63 -3.35
N GLN A 41 -6.44 11.47 -4.41
CA GLN A 41 -6.58 10.36 -5.35
C GLN A 41 -6.15 9.03 -4.69
N THR A 42 -5.02 9.03 -3.98
CA THR A 42 -4.56 7.87 -3.21
C THR A 42 -5.59 7.47 -2.15
N PHE A 43 -6.16 8.45 -1.43
CA PHE A 43 -7.24 8.21 -0.47
C PHE A 43 -8.43 7.50 -1.13
N ASN A 44 -8.91 8.03 -2.25
CA ASN A 44 -10.05 7.46 -2.95
C ASN A 44 -9.77 6.03 -3.45
N CYS A 45 -8.58 5.74 -3.96
CA CYS A 45 -8.28 4.39 -4.44
C CYS A 45 -8.19 3.37 -3.30
N VAL A 46 -7.73 3.76 -2.10
CA VAL A 46 -7.73 2.89 -0.92
C VAL A 46 -9.14 2.67 -0.39
N MET A 47 -9.96 3.72 -0.33
CA MET A 47 -11.35 3.59 0.15
C MET A 47 -12.23 2.74 -0.80
N ASN A 48 -11.88 2.64 -2.07
CA ASN A 48 -12.59 1.84 -3.07
C ASN A 48 -12.04 0.40 -3.22
N GLN A 49 -11.17 -0.06 -2.33
CA GLN A 49 -10.71 -1.45 -2.36
C GLN A 49 -11.86 -2.43 -2.12
N THR A 50 -11.93 -3.50 -2.91
CA THR A 50 -12.93 -4.57 -2.76
C THR A 50 -12.73 -5.41 -1.51
N PHE A 51 -11.54 -5.39 -0.94
CA PHE A 51 -11.15 -6.07 0.29
C PHE A 51 -11.29 -5.13 1.49
N PRO A 52 -12.32 -5.26 2.34
CA PRO A 52 -12.62 -4.28 3.38
C PRO A 52 -11.80 -4.46 4.67
N TRP A 53 -11.13 -5.60 4.87
CA TRP A 53 -10.45 -5.96 6.11
C TRP A 53 -9.00 -5.46 6.12
N PHE A 54 -8.83 -4.14 6.11
CA PHE A 54 -7.53 -3.50 6.23
C PHE A 54 -7.54 -2.43 7.32
N GLU A 55 -6.36 -2.13 7.84
CA GLU A 55 -6.05 -0.89 8.52
C GLU A 55 -5.12 -0.06 7.62
N TRP A 56 -5.24 1.26 7.67
CA TRP A 56 -4.38 2.15 6.92
C TRP A 56 -3.62 3.08 7.86
N ILE A 57 -2.32 2.84 8.01
CA ILE A 57 -1.44 3.61 8.86
C ILE A 57 -0.73 4.66 8.01
N ILE A 58 -1.04 5.92 8.27
CA ILE A 58 -0.44 7.07 7.60
C ILE A 58 0.51 7.71 8.59
N VAL A 59 1.77 7.86 8.20
CA VAL A 59 2.79 8.48 9.03
C VAL A 59 3.17 9.83 8.42
N ASP A 60 2.68 10.92 9.04
CA ASP A 60 3.04 12.29 8.71
C ASP A 60 4.46 12.57 9.20
N ASP A 61 5.40 12.58 8.29
CA ASP A 61 6.83 12.77 8.54
C ASP A 61 7.21 14.26 8.68
N GLY A 62 6.50 14.96 9.55
CA GLY A 62 6.79 16.35 9.86
C GLY A 62 6.36 17.34 8.78
N SER A 63 5.21 17.12 8.10
CA SER A 63 4.68 18.06 7.10
C SER A 63 4.60 19.50 7.63
N THR A 64 5.00 20.45 6.78
CA THR A 64 5.06 21.89 7.08
C THR A 64 4.05 22.71 6.28
N ASP A 65 3.51 22.17 5.20
CA ASP A 65 2.46 22.80 4.41
C ASP A 65 1.11 22.67 5.13
N GLU A 66 0.55 23.81 5.54
CA GLU A 66 -0.68 23.84 6.34
C GLU A 66 -1.89 23.24 5.62
N ASP A 67 -2.03 23.46 4.31
CA ASP A 67 -3.18 22.96 3.57
C ASP A 67 -3.07 21.45 3.36
N SER A 68 -1.86 20.94 3.13
CA SER A 68 -1.56 19.52 3.11
C SER A 68 -1.89 18.84 4.44
N VAL A 69 -1.51 19.46 5.57
CA VAL A 69 -1.83 18.93 6.91
C VAL A 69 -3.33 18.98 7.22
N LYS A 70 -4.04 20.05 6.82
CA LYS A 70 -5.50 20.16 6.97
C LYS A 70 -6.22 19.06 6.17
N LEU A 71 -5.80 18.87 4.90
CA LEU A 71 -6.34 17.83 4.04
C LEU A 71 -6.14 16.44 4.66
N LEU A 72 -4.90 16.13 5.07
CA LEU A 72 -4.57 14.86 5.70
C LEU A 72 -5.46 14.57 6.91
N LYS A 73 -5.57 15.50 7.85
CA LYS A 73 -6.40 15.35 9.05
C LYS A 73 -7.88 15.16 8.71
N ARG A 74 -8.40 15.89 7.73
CA ARG A 74 -9.79 15.76 7.27
C ARG A 74 -10.06 14.37 6.71
N LEU A 75 -9.18 13.87 5.85
CA LEU A 75 -9.34 12.57 5.21
C LEU A 75 -9.12 11.42 6.20
N ALA A 76 -8.15 11.55 7.10
CA ALA A 76 -7.92 10.53 8.13
C ALA A 76 -9.09 10.38 9.11
N ALA A 77 -9.85 11.44 9.36
CA ALA A 77 -11.04 11.40 10.20
C ALA A 77 -12.30 10.83 9.50
N ALA A 78 -12.23 10.56 8.20
CA ALA A 78 -13.38 10.11 7.41
C ALA A 78 -13.67 8.61 7.54
N ASP A 79 -12.71 7.79 7.99
CA ASP A 79 -12.86 6.34 8.10
C ASP A 79 -12.08 5.81 9.32
N GLU A 80 -12.74 4.97 10.13
CA GLU A 80 -12.18 4.41 11.38
C GLU A 80 -11.01 3.44 11.15
N ARG A 81 -10.84 2.91 9.95
CA ARG A 81 -9.72 2.05 9.58
C ARG A 81 -8.41 2.82 9.42
N ILE A 82 -8.45 4.16 9.44
CA ILE A 82 -7.28 5.01 9.24
C ILE A 82 -6.66 5.37 10.59
N ILE A 83 -5.37 5.11 10.70
CA ILE A 83 -4.55 5.42 11.87
C ILE A 83 -3.53 6.48 11.46
N LEU A 84 -3.74 7.73 11.88
CA LEU A 84 -2.81 8.82 11.62
C LEU A 84 -1.77 8.92 12.74
N LYS A 85 -0.49 8.83 12.36
CA LYS A 85 0.66 9.10 13.22
C LYS A 85 1.43 10.31 12.72
N ARG A 86 2.14 10.99 13.60
CA ARG A 86 3.06 12.08 13.24
C ARG A 86 4.40 11.86 13.93
N GLN A 87 5.46 12.17 13.23
CA GLN A 87 6.83 12.16 13.74
C GLN A 87 7.60 13.40 13.26
N ASP A 88 8.77 13.65 13.84
CA ASP A 88 9.73 14.60 13.28
C ASP A 88 10.28 14.04 11.97
N ASN A 89 10.57 14.92 11.02
CA ASN A 89 11.01 14.49 9.68
C ASN A 89 12.28 13.64 9.77
N GLY A 90 12.14 12.37 9.44
CA GLY A 90 13.20 11.36 9.39
C GLY A 90 13.38 10.73 8.01
N GLY A 91 12.61 11.19 7.04
CA GLY A 91 12.60 10.66 5.67
C GLY A 91 11.64 9.48 5.47
N GLN A 92 11.38 9.20 4.21
CA GLN A 92 10.37 8.21 3.77
C GLN A 92 10.57 6.82 4.40
N SER A 93 11.80 6.34 4.48
CA SER A 93 12.11 5.03 5.06
C SER A 93 11.84 4.96 6.56
N ALA A 94 12.18 6.04 7.30
CA ALA A 94 11.88 6.14 8.73
C ALA A 94 10.36 6.14 8.97
N ALA A 95 9.61 6.89 8.18
CA ALA A 95 8.16 6.93 8.25
C ALA A 95 7.52 5.56 7.92
N ARG A 96 8.02 4.86 6.89
CA ARG A 96 7.58 3.48 6.60
C ARG A 96 7.85 2.54 7.76
N ASN A 97 9.04 2.58 8.35
CA ASN A 97 9.40 1.73 9.48
C ASN A 97 8.50 2.00 10.69
N ALA A 98 8.23 3.25 11.02
CA ALA A 98 7.31 3.62 12.09
C ALA A 98 5.87 3.11 11.83
N GLY A 99 5.42 3.10 10.56
CA GLY A 99 4.15 2.50 10.17
C GLY A 99 4.14 0.98 10.29
N ILE A 100 5.21 0.31 9.85
CA ILE A 100 5.37 -1.15 9.97
C ILE A 100 5.37 -1.58 11.44
N GLU A 101 6.08 -0.86 12.30
CA GLU A 101 6.11 -1.12 13.75
C GLU A 101 4.72 -1.00 14.36
N ALA A 102 3.96 0.02 13.95
CA ALA A 102 2.60 0.27 14.45
C ALA A 102 1.54 -0.72 13.92
N SER A 103 1.85 -1.47 12.87
CA SER A 103 0.89 -2.36 12.20
C SER A 103 0.54 -3.58 13.06
N THR A 104 -0.74 -3.99 13.02
CA THR A 104 -1.26 -5.11 13.78
C THR A 104 -1.36 -6.41 12.97
N THR A 105 -1.20 -6.33 11.66
CA THR A 105 -1.42 -7.46 10.75
C THR A 105 -0.14 -8.18 10.34
N LYS A 106 -0.31 -9.34 9.69
CA LYS A 106 0.81 -10.16 9.18
C LYS A 106 1.20 -9.81 7.74
N ILE A 107 0.40 -9.00 7.05
CA ILE A 107 0.63 -8.59 5.66
C ILE A 107 0.69 -7.08 5.62
N ILE A 108 1.78 -6.56 5.07
CA ILE A 108 2.06 -5.13 4.93
C ILE A 108 2.01 -4.76 3.45
N VAL A 109 1.39 -3.64 3.15
CA VAL A 109 1.37 -3.03 1.81
C VAL A 109 1.94 -1.62 1.92
N PRO A 110 3.21 -1.39 1.57
CA PRO A 110 3.72 -0.03 1.40
C PRO A 110 2.99 0.63 0.22
N LEU A 111 2.49 1.84 0.42
CA LEU A 111 1.82 2.65 -0.60
C LEU A 111 2.26 4.11 -0.43
N ASP A 112 2.87 4.68 -1.44
CA ASP A 112 3.28 6.07 -1.40
C ASP A 112 2.07 7.02 -1.53
N ALA A 113 2.18 8.24 -0.98
CA ALA A 113 1.06 9.18 -0.86
C ALA A 113 0.57 9.76 -2.21
N ASP A 114 1.26 9.45 -3.29
CA ASP A 114 0.99 9.85 -4.67
C ASP A 114 0.83 8.66 -5.63
N ASP A 115 0.86 7.43 -5.11
CA ASP A 115 0.62 6.21 -5.87
C ASP A 115 -0.85 5.75 -5.80
N LEU A 116 -1.26 4.98 -6.80
CA LEU A 116 -2.60 4.40 -6.89
C LEU A 116 -2.52 2.88 -6.98
N ILE A 117 -3.48 2.20 -6.38
CA ILE A 117 -3.69 0.75 -6.49
C ILE A 117 -5.05 0.46 -7.12
N ALA A 118 -5.10 -0.57 -7.97
CA ALA A 118 -6.36 -1.02 -8.57
C ALA A 118 -7.37 -1.46 -7.48
N PRO A 119 -8.68 -1.37 -7.72
CA PRO A 119 -9.70 -1.71 -6.71
C PRO A 119 -9.59 -3.11 -6.13
N THR A 120 -9.05 -4.07 -6.87
CA THR A 120 -8.87 -5.47 -6.44
C THR A 120 -7.49 -5.79 -5.90
N PHE A 121 -6.61 -4.80 -5.79
CA PHE A 121 -5.19 -5.04 -5.43
C PHE A 121 -5.03 -5.78 -4.09
N LEU A 122 -5.70 -5.32 -3.04
CA LEU A 122 -5.60 -5.96 -1.72
C LEU A 122 -6.16 -7.38 -1.74
N GLU A 123 -7.27 -7.58 -2.43
CA GLU A 123 -7.93 -8.87 -2.53
C GLU A 123 -7.08 -9.89 -3.28
N GLU A 124 -6.60 -9.53 -4.46
CA GLU A 124 -5.77 -10.40 -5.29
C GLU A 124 -4.47 -10.78 -4.60
N THR A 125 -3.78 -9.80 -4.01
CA THR A 125 -2.51 -10.05 -3.33
C THR A 125 -2.68 -10.83 -2.03
N TYR A 126 -3.75 -10.57 -1.26
CA TYR A 126 -4.07 -11.34 -0.06
C TYR A 126 -4.31 -12.82 -0.40
N PHE A 127 -5.18 -13.12 -1.38
CA PHE A 127 -5.47 -14.49 -1.76
C PHE A 127 -4.30 -15.19 -2.45
N ALA A 128 -3.48 -14.47 -3.21
CA ALA A 128 -2.23 -15.01 -3.75
C ALA A 128 -1.31 -15.49 -2.61
N LEU A 129 -1.10 -14.66 -1.59
CA LEU A 129 -0.33 -15.05 -0.42
C LEU A 129 -0.99 -16.18 0.38
N ALA A 130 -2.31 -16.17 0.55
CA ALA A 130 -3.03 -17.24 1.27
C ALA A 130 -2.87 -18.60 0.56
N LYS A 131 -2.88 -18.60 -0.78
CA LYS A 131 -2.70 -19.80 -1.61
C LYS A 131 -1.26 -20.29 -1.63
N HIS A 132 -0.29 -19.39 -1.42
CA HIS A 132 1.15 -19.65 -1.47
C HIS A 132 1.82 -19.28 -0.13
N PRO A 133 1.68 -20.14 0.90
CA PRO A 133 2.22 -19.85 2.24
C PRO A 133 3.75 -19.72 2.27
N GLU A 134 4.45 -20.31 1.30
CA GLU A 134 5.88 -20.22 1.10
C GLU A 134 6.34 -18.86 0.52
N ALA A 135 5.45 -18.13 -0.15
CA ALA A 135 5.78 -16.84 -0.77
C ALA A 135 5.98 -15.76 0.30
N ALA A 136 7.03 -14.96 0.14
CA ALA A 136 7.33 -13.82 1.01
C ALA A 136 6.48 -12.60 0.67
N TRP A 137 6.16 -12.40 -0.61
CA TRP A 137 5.36 -11.27 -1.11
C TRP A 137 4.58 -11.64 -2.36
N ALA A 138 3.55 -10.83 -2.65
CA ALA A 138 2.80 -10.83 -3.91
C ALA A 138 2.80 -9.41 -4.49
N TYR A 139 3.03 -9.28 -5.79
CA TYR A 139 3.06 -8.02 -6.51
C TYR A 139 2.26 -8.13 -7.81
N THR A 140 1.92 -6.98 -8.37
CA THR A 140 1.18 -6.87 -9.63
C THR A 140 2.04 -6.19 -10.70
N ASP A 141 1.57 -6.24 -11.94
CA ASP A 141 2.05 -5.31 -12.96
C ASP A 141 1.77 -3.87 -12.51
N SER A 142 2.56 -2.90 -12.99
CA SER A 142 2.25 -1.49 -12.77
C SER A 142 2.22 -0.72 -14.09
N VAL A 143 1.46 0.35 -14.09
CA VAL A 143 1.36 1.28 -15.21
C VAL A 143 1.70 2.69 -14.73
N GLY A 144 2.60 3.35 -15.47
CA GLY A 144 2.79 4.78 -15.32
C GLY A 144 1.73 5.52 -16.13
N PHE A 145 1.27 6.64 -15.63
CA PHE A 145 0.29 7.49 -16.31
C PHE A 145 0.60 8.98 -16.13
N GLY A 146 -0.06 9.83 -16.88
CA GLY A 146 0.18 11.27 -16.86
C GLY A 146 1.32 11.68 -17.78
N SER A 147 2.40 12.23 -17.25
CA SER A 147 3.52 12.73 -18.06
C SER A 147 4.41 11.63 -18.65
N LEU A 148 4.38 10.44 -18.09
CA LEU A 148 5.16 9.29 -18.56
C LEU A 148 4.29 8.04 -18.53
N GLU A 149 3.89 7.57 -19.71
CA GLU A 149 3.10 6.34 -19.84
C GLU A 149 4.02 5.15 -20.08
N TYR A 150 3.91 4.12 -19.22
CA TYR A 150 4.64 2.86 -19.39
C TYR A 150 3.85 1.71 -18.76
N VAL A 151 4.17 0.49 -19.19
CA VAL A 151 3.71 -0.74 -18.53
C VAL A 151 4.94 -1.46 -18.01
N TRP A 152 4.97 -1.66 -16.69
CA TRP A 152 6.01 -2.43 -16.03
C TRP A 152 5.47 -3.82 -15.74
N ARG A 153 5.89 -4.77 -16.56
CA ARG A 153 5.54 -6.18 -16.43
C ARG A 153 6.83 -7.01 -16.46
N GLN A 154 7.26 -7.41 -15.27
CA GLN A 154 8.48 -8.18 -15.11
C GLN A 154 8.17 -9.52 -14.46
N PRO A 155 8.45 -10.66 -15.13
CA PRO A 155 8.33 -11.97 -14.51
C PRO A 155 9.36 -12.06 -13.37
N PHE A 156 8.94 -12.69 -12.26
CA PHE A 156 9.83 -12.92 -11.13
C PHE A 156 11.07 -13.72 -11.55
N SER A 157 12.24 -13.27 -11.13
CA SER A 157 13.51 -13.96 -11.32
C SER A 157 14.44 -13.66 -10.14
N ALA A 158 14.66 -14.64 -9.28
CA ALA A 158 15.53 -14.50 -8.12
C ALA A 158 17.00 -14.19 -8.50
N SER A 159 17.47 -14.64 -9.68
CA SER A 159 18.81 -14.32 -10.16
C SER A 159 18.92 -12.85 -10.60
N ARG A 160 17.94 -12.35 -11.36
CA ARG A 160 17.94 -10.96 -11.84
C ARG A 160 17.75 -9.94 -10.69
N MET A 161 17.00 -10.29 -9.65
CA MET A 161 16.78 -9.40 -8.49
C MET A 161 18.08 -9.04 -7.73
N LYS A 162 19.18 -9.74 -7.97
CA LYS A 162 20.47 -9.38 -7.39
C LYS A 162 21.10 -8.16 -8.05
N ASP A 163 20.76 -7.93 -9.31
CA ASP A 163 21.41 -6.95 -10.18
C ASP A 163 20.42 -5.87 -10.68
N GLU A 164 19.10 -6.17 -10.64
CA GLU A 164 18.05 -5.33 -11.19
C GLU A 164 16.89 -5.17 -10.20
N ASN A 165 16.29 -3.98 -10.17
CA ASN A 165 15.00 -3.80 -9.49
C ASN A 165 13.87 -4.32 -10.38
N LEU A 166 13.31 -5.46 -10.06
CA LEU A 166 12.20 -6.07 -10.79
C LEU A 166 10.83 -5.72 -10.19
N LEU A 167 10.79 -5.19 -8.98
CA LEU A 167 9.56 -4.97 -8.24
C LEU A 167 9.24 -3.48 -8.13
N VAL A 168 7.96 -3.18 -8.20
CA VAL A 168 7.46 -1.89 -7.74
C VAL A 168 7.44 -1.85 -6.21
N CYS A 169 7.53 -0.67 -5.63
CA CYS A 169 7.53 -0.50 -4.18
C CYS A 169 6.25 -1.07 -3.55
N THR A 170 5.11 -0.92 -4.24
CA THR A 170 3.81 -1.36 -3.77
C THR A 170 3.61 -2.85 -4.03
N ALA A 171 3.75 -3.65 -2.98
CA ALA A 171 3.54 -5.10 -2.97
C ALA A 171 2.94 -5.52 -1.63
N ALA A 172 2.18 -6.62 -1.59
CA ALA A 172 1.78 -7.21 -0.32
C ALA A 172 2.90 -8.11 0.20
N ILE A 173 3.44 -7.81 1.37
CA ILE A 173 4.64 -8.45 1.93
C ILE A 173 4.28 -9.05 3.29
N ARG A 174 4.71 -10.27 3.57
CA ARG A 174 4.59 -10.82 4.94
C ARG A 174 5.51 -10.07 5.89
N LYS A 175 4.95 -9.48 6.94
CA LYS A 175 5.66 -8.64 7.94
C LYS A 175 6.93 -9.30 8.46
N GLN A 176 6.89 -10.61 8.76
CA GLN A 176 8.05 -11.35 9.25
C GLN A 176 9.28 -11.30 8.32
N TRP A 177 9.09 -11.12 7.02
CA TRP A 177 10.23 -11.02 6.09
C TRP A 177 10.80 -9.60 6.04
N LEU A 178 9.95 -8.57 6.19
CA LEU A 178 10.42 -7.20 6.38
C LEU A 178 11.24 -7.07 7.67
N GLU A 179 10.76 -7.66 8.77
CA GLU A 179 11.48 -7.66 10.05
C GLU A 179 12.83 -8.37 9.94
N LYS A 180 12.89 -9.54 9.27
CA LYS A 180 14.14 -10.25 9.01
C LYS A 180 15.13 -9.48 8.14
N ALA A 181 14.63 -8.67 7.22
CA ALA A 181 15.44 -7.83 6.34
C ALA A 181 15.90 -6.52 7.01
N GLY A 182 15.44 -6.23 8.24
CA GLY A 182 15.77 -4.98 8.94
C GLY A 182 14.84 -3.80 8.60
N GLY A 183 13.68 -4.07 8.02
CA GLY A 183 12.70 -3.04 7.62
C GLY A 183 13.03 -2.39 6.26
N SER A 184 12.50 -1.18 6.02
CA SER A 184 12.92 -0.34 4.90
C SER A 184 14.31 0.24 5.18
N ALA A 185 15.19 0.20 4.19
CA ALA A 185 16.54 0.75 4.34
C ALA A 185 16.46 2.26 4.67
N VAL A 186 17.06 2.64 5.78
CA VAL A 186 17.29 4.05 6.13
C VAL A 186 18.60 4.45 5.46
N ALA A 187 18.55 5.37 4.49
CA ALA A 187 19.73 5.87 3.78
C ALA A 187 20.54 6.81 4.67
#